data_939f54cef04c5b16dd9d517ab7ba75f9
#
_entry.id   939f54cef04c5b16dd9d517ab7ba75f9
#
_cell.length_a   1.000
_cell.length_b   1.000
_cell.length_c   1.000
_cell.angle_alpha   90.00
_cell.angle_beta   90.00
_cell.angle_gamma   90.00
#
_symmetry.space_group_name_H-M   'P 1'
#
loop_
_entity.id
_entity.type
_entity.pdbx_description
1 polymer ?
#
loop_
_entity_poly.entity_id
_entity_poly.type
_entity_poly.pdbx_seq_one_letter_code
_entity_poly.pdbx_strand_id
1 'polypeptide(L)'
;MQGKGIKLIQIFEDEYQYHKDIVLEKIKHILGKSENKPKIYARYCSIVEINNETAKDFLKKNHIQGYGKSSVCLSAIYEGKIIAVMTFKSFKNAEWELTRFASDYNYVCCGVGGKLFKCFVNRYNPDKVKSFADRRWTLSEDNLYTKMGFELDGILKPDYRYVYSNKPVERIHKFNFRKQIMNILIFSKYN
;
A
#
# COMPACT_ATOMS: atom_id res chain seq x y z
N MET A 1 -23.13 6.75 10.41
CA MET A 1 -22.48 6.19 11.61
C MET A 1 -21.33 7.03 12.14
N GLN A 2 -20.74 7.93 11.37
CA GLN A 2 -19.62 8.79 11.85
C GLN A 2 -19.99 9.75 13.01
N GLY A 3 -21.26 10.07 13.22
CA GLY A 3 -21.69 10.97 14.32
C GLY A 3 -21.76 10.36 15.73
N LYS A 4 -21.45 9.06 15.90
CA LYS A 4 -21.56 8.37 17.21
C LYS A 4 -20.21 7.90 17.77
N GLY A 5 -19.07 8.36 17.24
CA GLY A 5 -17.74 7.88 17.66
C GLY A 5 -17.44 6.42 17.33
N ILE A 6 -18.28 5.76 16.53
CA ILE A 6 -18.10 4.35 16.14
C ILE A 6 -17.31 4.27 14.84
N LYS A 7 -16.17 3.57 14.88
CA LYS A 7 -15.32 3.30 13.73
C LYS A 7 -15.69 1.94 13.11
N LEU A 8 -16.29 1.93 11.93
CA LEU A 8 -16.57 0.72 11.18
C LEU A 8 -15.43 0.41 10.22
N ILE A 9 -14.87 -0.78 10.31
CA ILE A 9 -13.83 -1.28 9.41
C ILE A 9 -14.37 -2.52 8.70
N GLN A 10 -14.43 -2.46 7.38
CA GLN A 10 -14.79 -3.60 6.54
C GLN A 10 -13.53 -4.34 6.11
N ILE A 11 -13.49 -5.64 6.38
CA ILE A 11 -12.41 -6.54 5.97
C ILE A 11 -12.99 -7.50 4.95
N PHE A 12 -12.35 -7.62 3.80
CA PHE A 12 -12.75 -8.58 2.80
C PHE A 12 -12.20 -9.96 3.12
N GLU A 13 -12.93 -11.00 2.72
CA GLU A 13 -12.59 -12.39 3.02
C GLU A 13 -11.22 -12.79 2.47
N ASP A 14 -10.88 -12.41 1.23
CA ASP A 14 -9.58 -12.65 0.62
C ASP A 14 -8.42 -11.99 1.38
N GLU A 15 -8.64 -10.78 1.91
CA GLU A 15 -7.65 -10.11 2.76
C GLU A 15 -7.41 -10.88 4.07
N TYR A 16 -8.49 -11.39 4.68
CA TYR A 16 -8.37 -12.17 5.91
C TYR A 16 -7.75 -13.55 5.67
N GLN A 17 -8.09 -14.22 4.56
CA GLN A 17 -7.54 -15.53 4.25
C GLN A 17 -6.06 -15.50 3.86
N TYR A 18 -5.65 -14.53 3.04
CA TYR A 18 -4.30 -14.49 2.47
C TYR A 18 -3.34 -13.55 3.20
N HIS A 19 -3.87 -12.61 3.99
CA HIS A 19 -3.08 -11.58 4.68
C HIS A 19 -3.51 -11.38 6.14
N LYS A 20 -3.90 -12.47 6.80
CA LYS A 20 -4.47 -12.46 8.16
C LYS A 20 -3.61 -11.69 9.15
N ASP A 21 -2.30 -11.93 9.16
CA ASP A 21 -1.37 -11.28 10.09
C ASP A 21 -1.34 -9.77 9.90
N ILE A 22 -1.30 -9.31 8.64
CA ILE A 22 -1.33 -7.88 8.31
C ILE A 22 -2.65 -7.24 8.75
N VAL A 23 -3.78 -7.91 8.52
CA VAL A 23 -5.11 -7.44 8.93
C VAL A 23 -5.19 -7.31 10.44
N LEU A 24 -4.78 -8.35 11.18
CA LEU A 24 -4.80 -8.35 12.64
C LEU A 24 -3.90 -7.28 13.23
N GLU A 25 -2.70 -7.08 12.67
CA GLU A 25 -1.80 -6.02 13.12
C GLU A 25 -2.33 -4.62 12.86
N LYS A 26 -3.00 -4.40 11.73
CA LYS A 26 -3.70 -3.12 11.47
C LYS A 26 -4.83 -2.88 12.47
N ILE A 27 -5.60 -3.90 12.82
CA ILE A 27 -6.66 -3.80 13.84
C ILE A 27 -6.05 -3.49 15.21
N LYS A 28 -5.00 -4.21 15.62
CA LYS A 28 -4.30 -3.94 16.89
C LYS A 28 -3.78 -2.51 16.95
N HIS A 29 -3.21 -2.01 15.85
CA HIS A 29 -2.74 -0.63 15.76
C HIS A 29 -3.87 0.38 15.96
N ILE A 30 -5.01 0.17 15.31
CA ILE A 30 -6.19 1.03 15.43
C ILE A 30 -6.76 1.03 16.87
N LEU A 31 -6.68 -0.11 17.54
CA LEU A 31 -7.14 -0.28 18.93
C LEU A 31 -6.11 0.21 19.96
N GLY A 32 -4.97 0.76 19.53
CA GLY A 32 -3.88 1.14 20.42
C GLY A 32 -3.21 -0.03 21.15
N LYS A 33 -3.41 -1.27 20.65
CA LYS A 33 -2.88 -2.51 21.23
C LYS A 33 -1.65 -3.07 20.51
N SER A 34 -0.91 -2.23 19.81
CA SER A 34 0.40 -2.59 19.21
C SER A 34 1.54 -2.60 20.25
N GLU A 35 1.21 -2.97 21.49
CA GLU A 35 2.14 -2.93 22.61
C GLU A 35 3.21 -4.00 22.45
N ASN A 36 4.42 -3.69 22.94
CA ASN A 36 5.61 -4.56 23.00
C ASN A 36 6.39 -4.82 21.70
N LYS A 37 6.13 -4.07 20.61
CA LYS A 37 7.01 -4.14 19.45
C LYS A 37 8.22 -3.22 19.59
N PRO A 38 9.42 -3.67 19.16
CA PRO A 38 10.59 -2.82 19.10
C PRO A 38 10.31 -1.56 18.26
N LYS A 39 10.70 -0.39 18.78
CA LYS A 39 10.55 0.89 18.06
C LYS A 39 11.83 1.17 17.28
N ILE A 40 11.69 1.40 15.98
CA ILE A 40 12.78 1.82 15.10
C ILE A 40 12.51 3.24 14.65
N TYR A 41 13.45 4.13 14.95
CA TYR A 41 13.35 5.54 14.57
C TYR A 41 14.05 5.79 13.23
N ALA A 42 13.46 6.63 12.39
CA ALA A 42 13.97 6.98 11.07
C ALA A 42 15.43 7.46 11.07
N ARG A 43 15.88 8.13 12.13
CA ARG A 43 17.28 8.62 12.25
C ARG A 43 18.32 7.48 12.21
N TYR A 44 17.95 6.30 12.61
CA TYR A 44 18.84 5.12 12.61
C TYR A 44 18.79 4.29 11.33
N CYS A 45 17.91 4.68 10.38
CA CYS A 45 17.75 3.95 9.13
C CYS A 45 18.52 4.64 8.00
N SER A 46 19.20 3.87 7.18
CA SER A 46 19.67 4.32 5.87
C SER A 46 18.58 4.15 4.81
N ILE A 47 18.57 5.02 3.78
CA ILE A 47 17.65 4.89 2.66
C ILE A 47 18.42 4.44 1.43
N VAL A 48 17.98 3.33 0.84
CA VAL A 48 18.60 2.71 -0.32
C VAL A 48 17.53 2.43 -1.37
N GLU A 49 17.86 2.66 -2.63
CA GLU A 49 17.03 2.25 -3.75
C GLU A 49 17.25 0.75 -4.00
N ILE A 50 16.16 0.02 -4.15
CA ILE A 50 16.17 -1.44 -4.36
C ILE A 50 15.48 -1.78 -5.68
N ASN A 51 15.76 -2.96 -6.21
CA ASN A 51 15.10 -3.45 -7.40
C ASN A 51 13.64 -3.86 -7.13
N ASN A 52 12.87 -4.01 -8.21
CA ASN A 52 11.45 -4.34 -8.14
C ASN A 52 11.19 -5.72 -7.53
N GLU A 53 12.09 -6.68 -7.68
CA GLU A 53 11.93 -8.03 -7.14
C GLU A 53 12.01 -8.03 -5.62
N THR A 54 13.03 -7.40 -5.05
CA THR A 54 13.18 -7.21 -3.60
C THR A 54 11.99 -6.44 -3.01
N ALA A 55 11.55 -5.37 -3.68
CA ALA A 55 10.38 -4.61 -3.25
C ALA A 55 9.10 -5.45 -3.28
N LYS A 56 8.92 -6.29 -4.31
CA LYS A 56 7.79 -7.20 -4.47
C LYS A 56 7.73 -8.22 -3.32
N ASP A 57 8.87 -8.82 -2.97
CA ASP A 57 8.93 -9.81 -1.89
C ASP A 57 8.61 -9.20 -0.53
N PHE A 58 9.13 -8.01 -0.26
CA PHE A 58 8.81 -7.28 0.95
C PHE A 58 7.33 -6.89 1.03
N LEU A 59 6.79 -6.32 -0.06
CA LEU A 59 5.41 -5.84 -0.10
C LEU A 59 4.38 -6.98 -0.07
N LYS A 60 4.69 -8.14 -0.63
CA LYS A 60 3.83 -9.33 -0.48
C LYS A 60 3.63 -9.74 0.98
N LYS A 61 4.66 -9.57 1.81
CA LYS A 61 4.62 -9.93 3.23
C LYS A 61 4.00 -8.84 4.11
N ASN A 62 4.13 -7.58 3.72
CA ASN A 62 3.85 -6.45 4.63
C ASN A 62 2.75 -5.50 4.15
N HIS A 63 2.24 -5.64 2.91
CA HIS A 63 1.20 -4.78 2.36
C HIS A 63 -0.04 -5.57 1.95
N ILE A 64 -1.23 -5.17 2.44
CA ILE A 64 -2.50 -5.88 2.22
C ILE A 64 -2.88 -6.05 0.74
N GLN A 65 -2.47 -5.13 -0.13
CA GLN A 65 -2.69 -5.21 -1.58
C GLN A 65 -1.44 -5.74 -2.32
N GLY A 66 -0.40 -6.15 -1.60
CA GLY A 66 0.84 -6.61 -2.18
C GLY A 66 1.57 -5.55 -3.01
N TYR A 67 2.34 -6.00 -4.00
CA TYR A 67 3.14 -5.16 -4.89
C TYR A 67 2.28 -4.51 -5.99
N GLY A 68 2.64 -3.28 -6.36
CA GLY A 68 2.16 -2.57 -7.55
C GLY A 68 3.33 -2.21 -8.47
N LYS A 69 3.14 -2.29 -9.80
CA LYS A 69 4.17 -1.93 -10.78
C LYS A 69 4.70 -0.52 -10.52
N SER A 70 6.01 -0.40 -10.35
CA SER A 70 6.68 0.83 -9.92
C SER A 70 7.91 1.13 -10.76
N SER A 71 8.27 2.40 -10.87
CA SER A 71 9.48 2.88 -11.55
C SER A 71 10.66 3.01 -10.57
N VAL A 72 10.36 3.35 -9.32
CA VAL A 72 11.32 3.55 -8.23
C VAL A 72 10.84 2.85 -6.98
N CYS A 73 11.75 2.15 -6.31
CA CYS A 73 11.50 1.48 -5.04
C CYS A 73 12.56 1.91 -4.03
N LEU A 74 12.14 2.62 -2.99
CA LEU A 74 13.03 3.04 -1.89
C LEU A 74 12.78 2.15 -0.67
N SER A 75 13.85 1.73 -0.01
CA SER A 75 13.79 0.96 1.23
C SER A 75 14.48 1.71 2.37
N ALA A 76 13.96 1.53 3.57
CA ALA A 76 14.62 1.90 4.81
C ALA A 76 15.30 0.65 5.40
N ILE A 77 16.59 0.78 5.66
CA ILE A 77 17.42 -0.30 6.20
C ILE A 77 17.84 0.06 7.62
N TYR A 78 17.63 -0.87 8.53
CA TYR A 78 18.09 -0.83 9.91
C TYR A 78 18.82 -2.14 10.23
N GLU A 79 20.06 -2.06 10.73
CA GLU A 79 20.92 -3.24 11.05
C GLU A 79 20.97 -4.28 9.92
N GLY A 80 21.13 -3.80 8.67
CA GLY A 80 21.21 -4.66 7.49
C GLY A 80 19.89 -5.25 7.01
N LYS A 81 18.76 -4.97 7.67
CA LYS A 81 17.43 -5.49 7.32
C LYS A 81 16.55 -4.41 6.72
N ILE A 82 15.77 -4.77 5.70
CA ILE A 82 14.72 -3.89 5.16
C ILE A 82 13.57 -3.87 6.17
N ILE A 83 13.25 -2.68 6.68
CA ILE A 83 12.16 -2.46 7.65
C ILE A 83 10.98 -1.69 7.09
N ALA A 84 11.14 -1.02 5.95
CA ALA A 84 10.05 -0.38 5.22
C ALA A 84 10.41 -0.23 3.74
N VAL A 85 9.39 -0.24 2.89
CA VAL A 85 9.51 -0.01 1.46
C VAL A 85 8.44 0.99 1.01
N MET A 86 8.85 1.94 0.17
CA MET A 86 7.96 2.91 -0.48
C MET A 86 8.23 2.89 -1.98
N THR A 87 7.17 2.80 -2.78
CA THR A 87 7.31 2.63 -4.23
C THR A 87 6.58 3.72 -4.99
N PHE A 88 7.17 4.14 -6.10
CA PHE A 88 6.69 5.23 -6.92
C PHE A 88 6.60 4.82 -8.39
N LYS A 89 5.61 5.33 -9.08
CA LYS A 89 5.43 5.18 -10.52
C LYS A 89 5.52 6.55 -11.19
N SER A 90 6.39 6.66 -12.17
CA SER A 90 6.55 7.88 -12.96
C SER A 90 5.49 8.01 -14.04
N PHE A 91 5.12 9.23 -14.35
CA PHE A 91 4.30 9.64 -15.48
C PHE A 91 5.00 10.74 -16.27
N LYS A 92 4.36 11.25 -17.31
CA LYS A 92 4.85 12.40 -18.05
C LYS A 92 4.87 13.66 -17.17
N ASN A 93 5.67 14.67 -17.54
CA ASN A 93 5.74 15.99 -16.90
C ASN A 93 6.11 15.91 -15.41
N ALA A 94 7.10 15.11 -15.06
CA ALA A 94 7.57 14.93 -13.67
C ALA A 94 6.45 14.68 -12.64
N GLU A 95 5.30 14.13 -13.08
CA GLU A 95 4.24 13.64 -12.22
C GLU A 95 4.55 12.22 -11.73
N TRP A 96 4.23 11.96 -10.48
CA TRP A 96 4.47 10.67 -9.83
C TRP A 96 3.26 10.19 -9.04
N GLU A 97 3.19 8.89 -8.87
CA GLU A 97 2.24 8.24 -7.97
C GLU A 97 3.01 7.48 -6.89
N LEU A 98 2.76 7.79 -5.62
CA LEU A 98 3.13 6.91 -4.52
C LEU A 98 2.18 5.71 -4.57
N THR A 99 2.69 4.58 -5.06
CA THR A 99 1.86 3.38 -5.33
C THR A 99 1.67 2.52 -4.11
N ARG A 100 2.73 2.30 -3.30
CA ARG A 100 2.70 1.48 -2.09
C ARG A 100 3.64 2.03 -1.03
N PHE A 101 3.23 1.87 0.21
CA PHE A 101 4.07 2.02 1.39
C PHE A 101 3.73 0.93 2.40
N ALA A 102 4.72 0.21 2.88
CA ALA A 102 4.60 -0.71 3.99
C ALA A 102 5.85 -0.67 4.86
N SER A 103 5.64 -0.85 6.16
CA SER A 103 6.69 -1.19 7.12
C SER A 103 6.55 -2.64 7.55
N ASP A 104 7.64 -3.23 8.00
CA ASP A 104 7.62 -4.56 8.63
C ASP A 104 6.71 -4.50 9.86
N TYR A 105 5.67 -5.33 9.86
CA TYR A 105 4.66 -5.33 10.93
C TYR A 105 5.20 -5.82 12.28
N ASN A 106 6.41 -6.37 12.33
CA ASN A 106 7.06 -6.75 13.59
C ASN A 106 7.65 -5.56 14.37
N TYR A 107 7.73 -4.38 13.75
CA TYR A 107 8.30 -3.17 14.32
C TYR A 107 7.33 -2.00 14.33
N VAL A 108 7.55 -1.05 15.23
CA VAL A 108 6.92 0.28 15.17
C VAL A 108 7.93 1.24 14.52
N CYS A 109 7.74 1.55 13.24
CA CYS A 109 8.64 2.37 12.45
C CYS A 109 8.31 3.86 12.57
N CYS A 110 8.95 4.56 13.52
CA CYS A 110 8.67 5.97 13.80
C CYS A 110 9.34 6.91 12.80
N GLY A 111 8.55 7.69 12.04
CA GLY A 111 9.03 8.71 11.09
C GLY A 111 9.64 8.15 9.79
N VAL A 112 9.67 6.83 9.61
CA VAL A 112 10.33 6.17 8.46
C VAL A 112 9.65 6.52 7.14
N GLY A 113 8.31 6.57 7.11
CA GLY A 113 7.56 6.96 5.90
C GLY A 113 7.91 8.39 5.45
N GLY A 114 7.96 9.34 6.37
CA GLY A 114 8.37 10.71 6.08
C GLY A 114 9.81 10.82 5.58
N LYS A 115 10.73 10.03 6.14
CA LYS A 115 12.14 10.00 5.68
C LYS A 115 12.26 9.43 4.27
N LEU A 116 11.56 8.34 3.95
CA LEU A 116 11.51 7.77 2.61
C LEU A 116 10.95 8.76 1.59
N PHE A 117 9.83 9.39 1.91
CA PHE A 117 9.20 10.36 1.04
C PHE A 117 10.07 11.59 0.80
N LYS A 118 10.69 12.15 1.86
CA LYS A 118 11.63 13.26 1.73
C LYS A 118 12.86 12.90 0.88
N CYS A 119 13.39 11.68 1.04
CA CYS A 119 14.48 11.19 0.21
C CYS A 119 14.07 11.09 -1.26
N PHE A 120 12.86 10.62 -1.54
CA PHE A 120 12.30 10.57 -2.88
C PHE A 120 12.19 11.98 -3.50
N VAL A 121 11.58 12.93 -2.79
CA VAL A 121 11.40 14.31 -3.27
C VAL A 121 12.75 14.96 -3.57
N ASN A 122 13.73 14.83 -2.68
CA ASN A 122 15.06 15.40 -2.88
C ASN A 122 15.83 14.78 -4.06
N ARG A 123 15.60 13.50 -4.36
CA ARG A 123 16.33 12.79 -5.42
C ARG A 123 15.70 12.98 -6.80
N TYR A 124 14.38 12.99 -6.88
CA TYR A 124 13.64 12.97 -8.13
C TYR A 124 12.97 14.30 -8.48
N ASN A 125 12.97 15.27 -7.56
CA ASN A 125 12.39 16.61 -7.71
C ASN A 125 11.03 16.59 -8.47
N PRO A 126 10.01 15.87 -7.94
CA PRO A 126 8.74 15.76 -8.62
C PRO A 126 7.96 17.07 -8.63
N ASP A 127 7.32 17.43 -9.75
CA ASP A 127 6.40 18.57 -9.80
C ASP A 127 5.11 18.28 -9.03
N LYS A 128 4.65 17.04 -9.12
CA LYS A 128 3.43 16.57 -8.43
C LYS A 128 3.55 15.12 -8.03
N VAL A 129 3.13 14.81 -6.81
CA VAL A 129 2.98 13.42 -6.33
C VAL A 129 1.54 13.20 -5.91
N LYS A 130 0.89 12.18 -6.46
CA LYS A 130 -0.46 11.73 -6.07
C LYS A 130 -0.40 10.36 -5.41
N SER A 131 -1.41 10.04 -4.61
CA SER A 131 -1.58 8.71 -4.03
C SER A 131 -3.06 8.38 -3.83
N PHE A 132 -3.38 7.10 -3.77
CA PHE A 132 -4.74 6.62 -3.52
C PHE A 132 -4.80 5.95 -2.15
N ALA A 133 -5.41 6.64 -1.20
CA ALA A 133 -5.57 6.15 0.16
C ALA A 133 -6.81 5.25 0.29
N ASP A 134 -6.64 4.09 0.92
CA ASP A 134 -7.78 3.25 1.30
C ASP A 134 -8.47 3.84 2.54
N ARG A 135 -9.68 4.36 2.33
CA ARG A 135 -10.47 5.02 3.38
C ARG A 135 -10.76 4.15 4.59
N ARG A 136 -10.72 2.83 4.46
CA ARG A 136 -10.92 1.91 5.59
C ARG A 136 -9.82 2.08 6.65
N TRP A 137 -8.60 2.42 6.19
CA TRP A 137 -7.41 2.52 7.03
C TRP A 137 -6.94 3.96 7.30
N THR A 138 -7.48 4.94 6.56
CA THR A 138 -7.12 6.37 6.66
C THR A 138 -8.30 7.22 7.12
N LEU A 139 -8.94 6.81 8.22
CA LEU A 139 -10.19 7.41 8.69
C LEU A 139 -10.02 8.72 9.50
N SER A 140 -8.81 9.01 9.98
CA SER A 140 -8.52 10.23 10.73
C SER A 140 -7.83 11.27 9.85
N GLU A 141 -8.00 12.54 10.17
CA GLU A 141 -7.24 13.62 9.55
C GLU A 141 -5.74 13.51 9.88
N ASP A 142 -5.39 13.00 11.06
CA ASP A 142 -4.02 12.67 11.43
C ASP A 142 -3.63 11.28 10.90
N ASN A 143 -3.24 11.21 9.64
CA ASN A 143 -2.79 10.00 8.98
C ASN A 143 -1.41 10.18 8.32
N LEU A 144 -0.86 9.11 7.75
CA LEU A 144 0.46 9.14 7.13
C LEU A 144 0.57 10.17 5.99
N TYR A 145 -0.48 10.32 5.19
CA TYR A 145 -0.46 11.23 4.04
C TYR A 145 -0.39 12.69 4.50
N THR A 146 -1.21 13.08 5.46
CA THR A 146 -1.18 14.45 6.02
C THR A 146 0.16 14.75 6.70
N LYS A 147 0.75 13.76 7.39
CA LYS A 147 2.11 13.88 7.97
C LYS A 147 3.22 14.04 6.93
N MET A 148 3.01 13.57 5.72
CA MET A 148 3.94 13.75 4.59
C MET A 148 3.64 15.00 3.75
N GLY A 149 2.63 15.81 4.11
CA GLY A 149 2.25 17.03 3.41
C GLY A 149 1.30 16.83 2.23
N PHE A 150 0.64 15.67 2.13
CA PHE A 150 -0.41 15.48 1.14
C PHE A 150 -1.70 16.17 1.56
N GLU A 151 -2.38 16.77 0.61
CA GLU A 151 -3.72 17.32 0.73
C GLU A 151 -4.75 16.39 0.08
N LEU A 152 -5.97 16.40 0.59
CA LEU A 152 -7.07 15.63 0.01
C LEU A 152 -7.58 16.32 -1.26
N ASP A 153 -7.28 15.74 -2.41
CA ASP A 153 -7.71 16.24 -3.73
C ASP A 153 -9.16 15.84 -4.06
N GLY A 154 -9.64 14.72 -3.53
CA GLY A 154 -11.02 14.28 -3.75
C GLY A 154 -11.30 12.86 -3.30
N ILE A 155 -12.55 12.44 -3.49
CA ILE A 155 -13.02 11.09 -3.15
C ILE A 155 -13.40 10.37 -4.43
N LEU A 156 -12.77 9.23 -4.69
CA LEU A 156 -13.14 8.39 -5.82
C LEU A 156 -14.50 7.74 -5.61
N LYS A 157 -15.27 7.60 -6.71
CA LYS A 157 -16.51 6.83 -6.70
C LYS A 157 -16.22 5.38 -6.33
N PRO A 158 -17.17 4.68 -5.69
CA PRO A 158 -17.06 3.26 -5.42
C PRO A 158 -16.73 2.47 -6.68
N ASP A 159 -15.78 1.55 -6.57
CA ASP A 159 -15.41 0.63 -7.63
C ASP A 159 -15.83 -0.80 -7.28
N TYR A 160 -16.03 -1.65 -8.30
CA TYR A 160 -16.48 -3.01 -8.13
C TYR A 160 -15.40 -4.01 -8.55
N ARG A 161 -15.48 -5.20 -7.99
CA ARG A 161 -14.64 -6.34 -8.32
C ARG A 161 -15.53 -7.53 -8.69
N TYR A 162 -15.01 -8.40 -9.53
CA TYR A 162 -15.67 -9.66 -9.85
C TYR A 162 -15.15 -10.76 -8.94
N VAL A 163 -15.98 -11.76 -8.71
CA VAL A 163 -15.61 -13.04 -8.10
C VAL A 163 -16.10 -14.15 -9.00
N TYR A 164 -15.35 -15.24 -9.11
CA TYR A 164 -15.82 -16.43 -9.79
C TYR A 164 -16.76 -17.22 -8.86
N SER A 165 -17.83 -17.78 -9.40
CA SER A 165 -18.77 -18.62 -8.62
C SER A 165 -18.10 -19.85 -7.99
N ASN A 166 -17.08 -20.39 -8.64
CA ASN A 166 -16.29 -21.53 -8.14
C ASN A 166 -15.09 -21.13 -7.26
N LYS A 167 -14.79 -19.81 -7.14
CA LYS A 167 -13.76 -19.25 -6.28
C LYS A 167 -14.25 -17.94 -5.66
N PRO A 168 -15.26 -17.98 -4.79
CA PRO A 168 -15.97 -16.79 -4.34
C PRO A 168 -15.12 -15.85 -3.46
N VAL A 169 -13.98 -16.31 -2.97
CA VAL A 169 -13.12 -15.55 -2.07
C VAL A 169 -12.23 -14.53 -2.82
N GLU A 170 -11.74 -14.89 -4.02
CA GLU A 170 -10.83 -14.04 -4.78
C GLU A 170 -11.55 -12.91 -5.49
N ARG A 171 -11.23 -11.66 -5.14
CA ARG A 171 -11.71 -10.47 -5.84
C ARG A 171 -10.82 -10.12 -7.04
N ILE A 172 -11.38 -10.17 -8.22
CA ILE A 172 -10.69 -9.94 -9.48
C ILE A 172 -10.99 -8.54 -10.00
N HIS A 173 -9.95 -7.82 -10.41
CA HIS A 173 -10.12 -6.48 -10.94
C HIS A 173 -10.89 -6.50 -12.28
N LYS A 174 -11.86 -5.60 -12.44
CA LYS A 174 -12.71 -5.46 -13.65
C LYS A 174 -11.94 -5.37 -14.96
N PHE A 175 -10.71 -4.88 -14.93
CA PHE A 175 -9.84 -4.80 -16.11
C PHE A 175 -9.62 -6.18 -16.77
N ASN A 176 -9.58 -7.26 -15.98
CA ASN A 176 -9.37 -8.62 -16.49
C ASN A 176 -10.58 -9.15 -17.30
N PHE A 177 -11.70 -8.43 -17.25
CA PHE A 177 -12.93 -8.79 -17.98
C PHE A 177 -13.26 -7.80 -19.12
N ARG A 178 -12.29 -7.00 -19.57
CA ARG A 178 -12.49 -6.17 -20.77
C ARG A 178 -12.65 -7.04 -22.02
N LYS A 179 -13.53 -6.63 -22.96
CA LYS A 179 -13.86 -7.37 -24.18
C LYS A 179 -12.62 -7.89 -24.93
N GLN A 180 -11.55 -7.11 -25.04
CA GLN A 180 -10.31 -7.53 -25.70
C GLN A 180 -9.64 -8.74 -25.04
N ILE A 181 -9.63 -8.80 -23.71
CA ILE A 181 -9.06 -9.91 -22.94
C ILE A 181 -9.97 -11.14 -23.03
N MET A 182 -11.28 -10.95 -22.96
CA MET A 182 -12.25 -12.03 -23.13
C MET A 182 -12.20 -12.65 -24.52
N ASN A 183 -12.02 -11.85 -25.57
CA ASN A 183 -11.87 -12.38 -26.94
C ASN A 183 -10.61 -13.22 -27.10
N ILE A 184 -9.49 -12.82 -26.50
CA ILE A 184 -8.25 -13.62 -26.51
C ILE A 184 -8.47 -14.97 -25.80
N LEU A 185 -9.18 -14.99 -24.67
CA LEU A 185 -9.49 -16.21 -23.92
C LEU A 185 -10.45 -17.15 -24.68
N ILE A 186 -11.37 -16.61 -25.47
CA ILE A 186 -12.28 -17.40 -26.32
C ILE A 186 -11.50 -18.04 -27.47
N PHE A 187 -10.61 -17.32 -28.13
CA PHE A 187 -9.82 -17.87 -29.24
C PHE A 187 -8.79 -18.92 -28.78
N SER A 188 -8.24 -18.84 -27.58
CA SER A 188 -7.31 -19.84 -27.05
C SER A 188 -7.98 -21.15 -26.62
N LYS A 189 -9.31 -21.22 -26.58
CA LYS A 189 -10.08 -22.43 -26.21
C LYS A 189 -10.46 -23.31 -27.42
N TYR A 190 -10.24 -22.84 -28.65
CA TYR A 190 -10.63 -23.51 -29.89
C TYR A 190 -9.45 -23.89 -30.81
N ASN A 191 -8.22 -23.86 -30.28
CA ASN A 191 -7.03 -24.39 -30.96
C ASN A 191 -6.56 -25.66 -30.27
#